data_a6e963a5f3c9305f1bfcf4afe0b10d40
#
_entry.id   a6e963a5f3c9305f1bfcf4afe0b10d40
#
_cell.length_a   1.000
_cell.length_b   1.000
_cell.length_c   1.000
_cell.angle_alpha   90.00
_cell.angle_beta   90.00
_cell.angle_gamma   90.00
#
_symmetry.space_group_name_H-M   'P 1'
#
loop_
_entity.id
_entity.type
_entity.pdbx_description
1 polymer ?
#
loop_
_entity_poly.entity_id
_entity_poly.type
_entity_poly.pdbx_seq_one_letter_code
_entity_poly.pdbx_strand_id
1 'polypeptide(L)'
;MRRIPYILYIVAVAMMVVSCNIHLAKPRLLMQEEYLFGKDFSHDSIVLGGDWWRMFGDTTLNRLVERAIAQNKNIEIAASRIEEARHSLIVTRSQYLPSISGAISVEEKYDSATRNIAQSYKILPQASWELPLFGSLRYATKGAKAAINYQKWQYQGVRLALEAEVATAYFTLLQYRQDLAISRRSSQLRREMVTLIDSLYNYGYASGVNLDQARSLLYTAEADIPLYEKAIAQTLLSLATLMGDTPETFMNIGIEESNAITNSYHPFEIAIGVPSDVLHRRPDVMAAYYTLQQSAATVGLARSARLPSVTISVSAGSATGKIRQLFDSEGWVADMAASLMQPIFNFGGLRRGELAAREVYMQNLFAYEQSYLEALSDVESALVAITSSREELLRYAGLVESYRNIAIKTYALYRNGLSDYLDVIDAERSLYSSQMQFENLVAQQYINYINLCKALGGGVGN
;
A
#
# COMPACT_ATOMS: atom_id res chain seq x y z
N MET A 1 -54.18 -32.07 24.10
CA MET A 1 -52.70 -31.94 23.99
C MET A 1 -52.02 -32.43 22.68
N ARG A 2 -52.74 -32.85 21.63
CA ARG A 2 -52.15 -33.43 20.37
C ARG A 2 -51.93 -32.40 19.22
N ARG A 3 -52.29 -31.12 19.35
CA ARG A 3 -52.17 -30.12 18.25
C ARG A 3 -50.94 -29.23 18.34
N ILE A 4 -50.20 -29.23 19.43
CA ILE A 4 -48.99 -28.40 19.64
C ILE A 4 -47.81 -28.83 18.70
N PRO A 5 -47.55 -30.14 18.46
CA PRO A 5 -46.47 -30.53 17.58
C PRO A 5 -46.71 -30.18 16.10
N TYR A 6 -47.95 -30.11 15.65
CA TYR A 6 -48.27 -29.70 14.26
C TYR A 6 -48.04 -28.20 14.02
N ILE A 7 -48.36 -27.37 15.00
CA ILE A 7 -48.14 -25.90 14.92
C ILE A 7 -46.62 -25.63 14.91
N LEU A 8 -45.85 -26.30 15.77
CA LEU A 8 -44.38 -26.21 15.79
C LEU A 8 -43.77 -26.71 14.46
N TYR A 9 -44.29 -27.76 13.86
CA TYR A 9 -43.84 -28.28 12.59
C TYR A 9 -44.15 -27.31 11.43
N ILE A 10 -45.35 -26.74 11.38
CA ILE A 10 -45.73 -25.72 10.37
C ILE A 10 -44.91 -24.46 10.53
N VAL A 11 -44.63 -23.97 11.75
CA VAL A 11 -43.78 -22.84 12.01
C VAL A 11 -42.33 -23.13 11.61
N ALA A 12 -41.84 -24.35 11.89
CA ALA A 12 -40.48 -24.76 11.48
C ALA A 12 -40.36 -24.86 9.95
N VAL A 13 -41.36 -25.40 9.25
CA VAL A 13 -41.39 -25.48 7.79
C VAL A 13 -41.56 -24.11 7.16
N ALA A 14 -42.40 -23.23 7.70
CA ALA A 14 -42.51 -21.86 7.25
C ALA A 14 -41.21 -21.03 7.46
N MET A 15 -40.45 -21.34 8.52
CA MET A 15 -39.12 -20.73 8.75
C MET A 15 -38.07 -21.24 7.77
N MET A 16 -38.15 -22.50 7.28
CA MET A 16 -37.20 -23.04 6.30
C MET A 16 -37.38 -22.48 4.89
N VAL A 17 -38.56 -21.97 4.53
CA VAL A 17 -38.88 -21.46 3.18
C VAL A 17 -38.37 -20.01 2.97
N VAL A 18 -37.98 -19.29 4.02
CA VAL A 18 -37.42 -17.94 3.91
C VAL A 18 -35.90 -18.00 3.62
N SER A 19 -35.50 -18.80 2.63
CA SER A 19 -34.17 -18.68 2.02
C SER A 19 -34.12 -17.43 1.17
N CYS A 20 -33.97 -16.29 1.82
CA CYS A 20 -33.96 -14.99 1.16
C CYS A 20 -32.59 -14.74 0.51
N ASN A 21 -32.45 -15.04 -0.75
CA ASN A 21 -31.33 -14.56 -1.56
C ASN A 21 -31.32 -13.01 -1.54
N ILE A 22 -30.20 -12.44 -1.16
CA ILE A 22 -30.00 -10.97 -1.18
C ILE A 22 -29.55 -10.62 -2.60
N HIS A 23 -30.40 -9.90 -3.33
CA HIS A 23 -30.05 -9.35 -4.62
C HIS A 23 -29.31 -8.04 -4.39
N LEU A 24 -28.01 -8.03 -4.73
CA LEU A 24 -27.15 -6.88 -4.75
C LEU A 24 -26.78 -6.55 -6.20
N ALA A 25 -26.56 -5.28 -6.50
CA ALA A 25 -26.04 -4.85 -7.78
C ALA A 25 -24.68 -5.49 -8.03
N LYS A 26 -24.40 -5.79 -9.30
CA LYS A 26 -23.07 -6.33 -9.68
C LYS A 26 -22.22 -5.22 -10.26
N PRO A 27 -20.88 -5.28 -10.11
CA PRO A 27 -19.96 -4.34 -10.73
C PRO A 27 -20.15 -4.30 -12.26
N ARG A 28 -20.08 -3.10 -12.81
CA ARG A 28 -20.10 -2.87 -14.26
C ARG A 28 -18.73 -2.34 -14.68
N LEU A 29 -17.79 -3.25 -14.90
CA LEU A 29 -16.46 -2.89 -15.35
C LEU A 29 -16.48 -2.66 -16.87
N LEU A 30 -15.97 -1.53 -17.31
CA LEU A 30 -15.75 -1.22 -18.71
C LEU A 30 -14.44 -1.90 -19.14
N MET A 31 -14.56 -3.12 -19.63
CA MET A 31 -13.40 -3.91 -20.08
C MET A 31 -12.83 -3.32 -21.35
N GLN A 32 -11.52 -3.08 -21.34
CA GLN A 32 -10.72 -2.70 -22.50
C GLN A 32 -9.98 -3.95 -22.98
N GLU A 33 -9.91 -4.20 -24.28
CA GLU A 33 -9.26 -5.40 -24.84
C GLU A 33 -7.74 -5.24 -24.90
N GLU A 34 -7.26 -4.05 -25.26
CA GLU A 34 -5.84 -3.72 -25.40
C GLU A 34 -5.53 -2.37 -24.76
N TYR A 35 -4.28 -2.16 -24.37
CA TYR A 35 -3.79 -0.86 -23.93
C TYR A 35 -3.63 0.08 -25.12
N LEU A 36 -4.13 1.31 -24.99
CA LEU A 36 -4.11 2.32 -26.06
C LEU A 36 -2.68 2.69 -26.48
N PHE A 37 -1.78 2.81 -25.51
CA PHE A 37 -0.37 3.16 -25.71
C PHE A 37 0.57 1.95 -25.60
N GLY A 38 0.02 0.72 -25.67
CA GLY A 38 0.75 -0.53 -25.54
C GLY A 38 1.36 -1.09 -26.82
N LYS A 39 1.20 -0.44 -27.98
CA LYS A 39 1.56 -1.00 -29.32
C LYS A 39 3.04 -1.37 -29.47
N ASP A 40 3.92 -0.63 -28.79
CA ASP A 40 5.38 -0.84 -28.86
C ASP A 40 5.89 -1.82 -27.80
N PHE A 41 4.99 -2.44 -27.03
CA PHE A 41 5.32 -3.38 -25.96
C PHE A 41 4.84 -4.79 -26.30
N SER A 42 5.52 -5.79 -25.75
CA SER A 42 5.11 -7.18 -25.91
C SER A 42 3.82 -7.45 -25.15
N HIS A 43 2.85 -8.10 -25.81
CA HIS A 43 1.59 -8.55 -25.19
C HIS A 43 1.69 -10.00 -24.69
N ASP A 44 2.87 -10.64 -24.83
CA ASP A 44 3.05 -11.99 -24.33
C ASP A 44 2.78 -12.04 -22.83
N SER A 45 2.13 -13.10 -22.41
CA SER A 45 1.76 -13.34 -21.01
C SER A 45 2.96 -13.75 -20.13
N ILE A 46 4.15 -13.21 -20.39
CA ILE A 46 5.29 -13.33 -19.49
C ILE A 46 4.94 -12.50 -18.26
N VAL A 47 4.38 -13.18 -17.30
CA VAL A 47 4.05 -12.66 -15.99
C VAL A 47 5.29 -12.06 -15.38
N LEU A 48 5.27 -10.76 -15.04
CA LEU A 48 6.25 -10.19 -14.14
C LEU A 48 6.32 -11.11 -12.91
N GLY A 49 7.47 -11.72 -12.67
CA GLY A 49 7.68 -12.52 -11.47
C GLY A 49 7.63 -11.64 -10.23
N GLY A 50 7.37 -12.22 -9.06
CA GLY A 50 7.38 -11.48 -7.79
C GLY A 50 8.69 -10.78 -7.46
N ASP A 51 9.73 -10.97 -8.27
CA ASP A 51 11.08 -10.37 -8.17
C ASP A 51 11.37 -9.43 -9.36
N TRP A 52 10.40 -8.63 -9.75
CA TRP A 52 10.46 -7.76 -10.94
C TRP A 52 11.70 -6.85 -11.00
N TRP A 53 12.24 -6.41 -9.85
CA TRP A 53 13.42 -5.55 -9.78
C TRP A 53 14.71 -6.22 -10.30
N ARG A 54 14.74 -7.55 -10.39
CA ARG A 54 15.89 -8.30 -10.93
C ARG A 54 16.11 -8.08 -12.43
N MET A 55 15.08 -7.58 -13.14
CA MET A 55 15.18 -7.21 -14.54
C MET A 55 16.25 -6.15 -14.82
N PHE A 56 16.55 -5.30 -13.83
CA PHE A 56 17.58 -4.28 -13.96
C PHE A 56 19.01 -4.83 -13.91
N GLY A 57 19.21 -6.11 -13.59
CA GLY A 57 20.52 -6.77 -13.61
C GLY A 57 21.51 -6.28 -12.55
N ASP A 58 21.06 -5.47 -11.59
CA ASP A 58 21.89 -4.86 -10.56
C ASP A 58 21.85 -5.65 -9.26
N THR A 59 23.00 -6.22 -8.87
CA THR A 59 23.15 -7.04 -7.67
C THR A 59 23.01 -6.22 -6.38
N THR A 60 23.38 -4.94 -6.42
CA THR A 60 23.24 -4.03 -5.28
C THR A 60 21.79 -3.70 -5.03
N LEU A 61 21.03 -3.37 -6.09
CA LEU A 61 19.60 -3.20 -6.02
C LEU A 61 18.90 -4.44 -5.45
N ASN A 62 19.26 -5.63 -5.95
CA ASN A 62 18.68 -6.88 -5.48
C ASN A 62 18.88 -7.05 -3.96
N ARG A 63 20.09 -6.85 -3.46
CA ARG A 63 20.38 -6.93 -2.01
C ARG A 63 19.58 -5.91 -1.21
N LEU A 64 19.43 -4.68 -1.71
CA LEU A 64 18.69 -3.63 -1.03
C LEU A 64 17.21 -3.97 -0.91
N VAL A 65 16.58 -4.39 -2.01
CA VAL A 65 15.15 -4.76 -2.02
C VAL A 65 14.90 -5.98 -1.12
N GLU A 66 15.71 -7.04 -1.25
CA GLU A 66 15.58 -8.24 -0.42
C GLU A 66 15.73 -7.94 1.07
N ARG A 67 16.69 -7.07 1.44
CA ARG A 67 16.86 -6.62 2.82
C ARG A 67 15.68 -5.81 3.32
N ALA A 68 15.17 -4.88 2.50
CA ALA A 68 14.00 -4.08 2.84
C ALA A 68 12.78 -4.97 3.11
N ILE A 69 12.50 -5.94 2.24
CA ILE A 69 11.40 -6.90 2.43
C ILE A 69 11.55 -7.67 3.75
N ALA A 70 12.78 -8.03 4.12
CA ALA A 70 13.05 -8.84 5.31
C ALA A 70 12.97 -8.06 6.64
N GLN A 71 13.22 -6.74 6.64
CA GLN A 71 13.46 -5.98 7.87
C GLN A 71 12.56 -4.74 8.05
N ASN A 72 11.84 -4.32 6.98
CA ASN A 72 11.01 -3.13 7.03
C ASN A 72 9.85 -3.25 8.01
N LYS A 73 9.70 -2.28 8.91
CA LYS A 73 8.68 -2.30 9.96
C LYS A 73 7.25 -2.15 9.44
N ASN A 74 7.03 -1.50 8.30
CA ASN A 74 5.70 -1.39 7.71
C ASN A 74 5.22 -2.76 7.20
N ILE A 75 6.11 -3.61 6.70
CA ILE A 75 5.79 -5.01 6.34
C ILE A 75 5.42 -5.81 7.59
N GLU A 76 6.17 -5.69 8.68
CA GLU A 76 5.85 -6.36 9.95
C GLU A 76 4.49 -5.91 10.50
N ILE A 77 4.18 -4.61 10.44
CA ILE A 77 2.87 -4.06 10.82
C ILE A 77 1.76 -4.66 9.94
N ALA A 78 1.95 -4.70 8.63
CA ALA A 78 0.97 -5.27 7.72
C ALA A 78 0.75 -6.79 7.95
N ALA A 79 1.81 -7.54 8.25
CA ALA A 79 1.72 -8.94 8.64
C ALA A 79 0.93 -9.12 9.95
N SER A 80 1.18 -8.27 10.96
CA SER A 80 0.45 -8.30 12.22
C SER A 80 -1.05 -8.01 12.05
N ARG A 81 -1.43 -7.15 11.10
CA ARG A 81 -2.85 -6.90 10.75
C ARG A 81 -3.55 -8.13 10.16
N ILE A 82 -2.82 -8.98 9.45
CA ILE A 82 -3.38 -10.26 8.97
C ILE A 82 -3.69 -11.17 10.15
N GLU A 83 -2.79 -11.28 11.15
CA GLU A 83 -3.02 -12.09 12.34
C GLU A 83 -4.15 -11.52 13.20
N GLU A 84 -4.25 -10.20 13.36
CA GLU A 84 -5.40 -9.53 14.01
C GLU A 84 -6.71 -9.94 13.35
N ALA A 85 -6.80 -9.89 12.01
CA ALA A 85 -7.98 -10.29 11.27
C ALA A 85 -8.29 -11.80 11.41
N ARG A 86 -7.25 -12.66 11.52
CA ARG A 86 -7.43 -14.10 11.80
C ARG A 86 -8.02 -14.33 13.19
N HIS A 87 -7.50 -13.65 14.21
CA HIS A 87 -8.04 -13.73 15.56
C HIS A 87 -9.48 -13.20 15.62
N SER A 88 -9.79 -12.12 14.93
CA SER A 88 -11.17 -11.58 14.80
C SER A 88 -12.13 -12.60 14.14
N LEU A 89 -11.65 -13.36 13.16
CA LEU A 89 -12.45 -14.48 12.60
C LEU A 89 -12.71 -15.58 13.64
N ILE A 90 -11.72 -15.89 14.50
CA ILE A 90 -11.89 -16.90 15.58
C ILE A 90 -12.93 -16.39 16.58
N VAL A 91 -12.86 -15.10 16.99
CA VAL A 91 -13.88 -14.47 17.86
C VAL A 91 -15.26 -14.53 17.22
N THR A 92 -15.38 -14.25 15.90
CA THR A 92 -16.67 -14.39 15.20
C THR A 92 -17.17 -15.84 15.20
N ARG A 93 -16.26 -16.81 15.01
CA ARG A 93 -16.62 -18.24 15.01
C ARG A 93 -16.95 -18.77 16.39
N SER A 94 -16.36 -18.24 17.45
CA SER A 94 -16.70 -18.69 18.82
C SER A 94 -18.18 -18.50 19.15
N GLN A 95 -18.85 -17.55 18.50
CA GLN A 95 -20.30 -17.32 18.65
C GLN A 95 -21.18 -18.47 18.12
N TYR A 96 -20.61 -19.44 17.35
CA TYR A 96 -21.30 -20.69 16.99
C TYR A 96 -21.41 -21.65 18.18
N LEU A 97 -20.69 -21.41 19.26
CA LEU A 97 -20.66 -22.24 20.47
C LEU A 97 -21.31 -21.49 21.62
N PRO A 98 -21.85 -22.20 22.62
CA PRO A 98 -22.37 -21.56 23.83
C PRO A 98 -21.26 -20.83 24.60
N SER A 99 -21.59 -19.66 25.13
CA SER A 99 -20.73 -18.98 26.12
C SER A 99 -21.03 -19.49 27.51
N ILE A 100 -19.97 -19.75 28.31
CA ILE A 100 -20.10 -20.15 29.71
C ILE A 100 -19.54 -19.02 30.56
N SER A 101 -20.34 -18.56 31.52
CA SER A 101 -19.95 -17.53 32.47
C SER A 101 -20.33 -17.96 33.90
N GLY A 102 -19.56 -17.51 34.87
CA GLY A 102 -19.87 -17.70 36.30
C GLY A 102 -20.28 -16.37 36.92
N ALA A 103 -21.40 -16.34 37.65
CA ALA A 103 -21.84 -15.18 38.41
C ALA A 103 -21.92 -15.53 39.88
N ILE A 104 -21.30 -14.69 40.70
CA ILE A 104 -21.50 -14.67 42.13
C ILE A 104 -22.23 -13.38 42.46
N SER A 105 -23.39 -13.46 43.07
CA SER A 105 -24.17 -12.30 43.47
C SER A 105 -24.62 -12.36 44.92
N VAL A 106 -24.53 -11.25 45.59
CA VAL A 106 -25.13 -10.99 46.91
C VAL A 106 -26.13 -9.86 46.72
N GLU A 107 -27.37 -10.15 47.07
CA GLU A 107 -28.47 -9.18 46.94
C GLU A 107 -29.14 -9.05 48.28
N GLU A 108 -29.36 -7.83 48.69
CA GLU A 108 -30.14 -7.47 49.89
C GLU A 108 -31.32 -6.62 49.45
N LYS A 109 -32.54 -7.08 49.69
CA LYS A 109 -33.76 -6.42 49.30
C LYS A 109 -34.58 -6.10 50.54
N TYR A 110 -34.83 -4.82 50.78
CA TYR A 110 -35.79 -4.38 51.78
C TYR A 110 -37.22 -4.34 51.18
N ASP A 111 -38.13 -5.07 51.77
CA ASP A 111 -39.53 -5.02 51.39
C ASP A 111 -40.27 -4.14 52.40
N SER A 112 -40.76 -2.99 51.97
CA SER A 112 -41.43 -1.99 52.78
C SER A 112 -42.81 -2.48 53.28
N ALA A 113 -43.47 -3.38 52.55
CA ALA A 113 -44.78 -3.91 52.93
C ALA A 113 -44.69 -4.93 54.08
N THR A 114 -43.66 -5.76 54.06
CA THR A 114 -43.44 -6.77 55.12
C THR A 114 -42.43 -6.30 56.17
N ARG A 115 -41.77 -5.14 55.97
CA ARG A 115 -40.66 -4.62 56.80
C ARG A 115 -39.52 -5.61 57.00
N ASN A 116 -39.32 -6.55 56.06
CA ASN A 116 -38.29 -7.56 56.11
C ASN A 116 -37.14 -7.26 55.16
N ILE A 117 -35.94 -7.63 55.60
CA ILE A 117 -34.73 -7.65 54.75
C ILE A 117 -34.55 -9.08 54.28
N ALA A 118 -34.67 -9.32 52.98
CA ALA A 118 -34.35 -10.60 52.33
C ALA A 118 -32.95 -10.55 51.76
N GLN A 119 -32.10 -11.47 52.21
CA GLN A 119 -30.74 -11.66 51.64
C GLN A 119 -30.77 -12.83 50.68
N SER A 120 -30.06 -12.69 49.56
CA SER A 120 -29.88 -13.76 48.56
C SER A 120 -28.42 -13.88 48.17
N TYR A 121 -27.88 -15.05 48.33
CA TYR A 121 -26.52 -15.42 47.97
C TYR A 121 -26.59 -16.43 46.82
N LYS A 122 -25.97 -16.15 45.66
CA LYS A 122 -26.03 -17.00 44.49
C LYS A 122 -24.62 -17.25 43.92
N ILE A 123 -24.34 -18.49 43.57
CA ILE A 123 -23.23 -18.89 42.74
C ILE A 123 -23.85 -19.68 41.57
N LEU A 124 -23.94 -19.05 40.41
CA LEU A 124 -24.65 -19.60 39.25
C LEU A 124 -23.76 -19.57 38.00
N PRO A 125 -23.02 -20.63 37.73
CA PRO A 125 -22.53 -20.86 36.36
C PRO A 125 -23.71 -20.88 35.38
N GLN A 126 -23.56 -20.17 34.26
CA GLN A 126 -24.57 -20.06 33.21
C GLN A 126 -23.95 -20.32 31.85
N ALA A 127 -24.57 -21.18 31.07
CA ALA A 127 -24.29 -21.32 29.65
C ALA A 127 -25.39 -20.60 28.85
N SER A 128 -25.00 -19.79 27.86
CA SER A 128 -25.93 -19.12 26.96
C SER A 128 -25.51 -19.34 25.52
N TRP A 129 -26.45 -19.66 24.66
CA TRP A 129 -26.22 -19.91 23.26
C TRP A 129 -27.33 -19.32 22.39
N GLU A 130 -26.97 -18.39 21.51
CA GLU A 130 -27.85 -17.91 20.45
C GLU A 130 -27.73 -18.80 19.22
N LEU A 131 -28.81 -19.45 18.84
CA LEU A 131 -28.84 -20.34 17.68
C LEU A 131 -28.78 -19.52 16.36
N PRO A 132 -27.80 -19.75 15.49
CA PRO A 132 -27.62 -18.96 14.26
C PRO A 132 -28.54 -19.43 13.12
N LEU A 133 -29.86 -19.44 13.36
CA LEU A 133 -30.84 -20.04 12.45
C LEU A 133 -31.03 -19.24 11.16
N PHE A 134 -30.93 -17.93 11.20
CA PHE A 134 -31.27 -17.04 10.08
C PHE A 134 -30.04 -16.43 9.39
N GLY A 135 -28.87 -17.05 9.56
CA GLY A 135 -27.66 -16.72 8.81
C GLY A 135 -26.88 -15.52 9.30
N SER A 136 -27.19 -14.92 10.46
CA SER A 136 -26.43 -13.82 11.05
C SER A 136 -24.94 -14.16 11.17
N LEU A 137 -24.60 -15.28 11.83
CA LEU A 137 -23.21 -15.74 11.96
C LEU A 137 -22.58 -16.18 10.65
N ARG A 138 -23.36 -16.65 9.68
CA ARG A 138 -22.86 -16.97 8.33
C ARG A 138 -22.40 -15.70 7.63
N TYR A 139 -23.18 -14.61 7.70
CA TYR A 139 -22.79 -13.32 7.12
C TYR A 139 -21.64 -12.69 7.90
N ALA A 140 -21.65 -12.71 9.23
CA ALA A 140 -20.54 -12.24 10.05
C ALA A 140 -19.23 -12.99 9.70
N THR A 141 -19.28 -14.33 9.58
CA THR A 141 -18.13 -15.15 9.16
C THR A 141 -17.66 -14.83 7.74
N LYS A 142 -18.58 -14.57 6.80
CA LYS A 142 -18.22 -14.13 5.44
C LYS A 142 -17.52 -12.79 5.46
N GLY A 143 -18.03 -11.82 6.24
CA GLY A 143 -17.41 -10.53 6.42
C GLY A 143 -16.00 -10.63 7.01
N ALA A 144 -15.82 -11.41 8.07
CA ALA A 144 -14.53 -11.64 8.71
C ALA A 144 -13.52 -12.35 7.77
N LYS A 145 -13.95 -13.30 6.93
CA LYS A 145 -13.10 -13.91 5.91
C LYS A 145 -12.68 -12.91 4.83
N ALA A 146 -13.60 -12.04 4.38
CA ALA A 146 -13.29 -10.98 3.43
C ALA A 146 -12.31 -9.97 4.04
N ALA A 147 -12.42 -9.66 5.36
CA ALA A 147 -11.47 -8.83 6.07
C ALA A 147 -10.03 -9.41 6.07
N ILE A 148 -9.88 -10.73 6.26
CA ILE A 148 -8.56 -11.37 6.16
C ILE A 148 -7.98 -11.21 4.76
N ASN A 149 -8.77 -11.44 3.72
CA ASN A 149 -8.29 -11.31 2.35
C ASN A 149 -7.97 -9.85 2.00
N TYR A 150 -8.75 -8.89 2.49
CA TYR A 150 -8.44 -7.46 2.41
C TYR A 150 -7.06 -7.17 3.02
N GLN A 151 -6.78 -7.65 4.23
CA GLN A 151 -5.47 -7.41 4.88
C GLN A 151 -4.32 -8.10 4.14
N LYS A 152 -4.55 -9.28 3.54
CA LYS A 152 -3.54 -9.92 2.69
C LYS A 152 -3.18 -9.08 1.48
N TRP A 153 -4.17 -8.50 0.81
CA TRP A 153 -3.92 -7.65 -0.36
C TRP A 153 -3.31 -6.29 0.04
N GLN A 154 -3.68 -5.75 1.20
CA GLN A 154 -3.00 -4.59 1.77
C GLN A 154 -1.52 -4.88 2.06
N TYR A 155 -1.21 -6.06 2.59
CA TYR A 155 0.18 -6.50 2.78
C TYR A 155 0.95 -6.53 1.45
N GLN A 156 0.36 -7.08 0.39
CA GLN A 156 0.98 -7.09 -0.94
C GLN A 156 1.16 -5.67 -1.49
N GLY A 157 0.21 -4.78 -1.24
CA GLY A 157 0.31 -3.36 -1.62
C GLY A 157 1.46 -2.65 -0.92
N VAL A 158 1.62 -2.86 0.39
CA VAL A 158 2.73 -2.31 1.19
C VAL A 158 4.07 -2.85 0.69
N ARG A 159 4.15 -4.14 0.39
CA ARG A 159 5.35 -4.79 -0.14
C ARG A 159 5.74 -4.19 -1.50
N LEU A 160 4.81 -4.14 -2.45
CA LEU A 160 5.03 -3.58 -3.78
C LEU A 160 5.45 -2.10 -3.73
N ALA A 161 4.82 -1.32 -2.86
CA ALA A 161 5.19 0.07 -2.64
C ALA A 161 6.63 0.20 -2.12
N LEU A 162 7.01 -0.61 -1.12
CA LEU A 162 8.36 -0.63 -0.58
C LEU A 162 9.41 -1.01 -1.64
N GLU A 163 9.15 -2.05 -2.43
CA GLU A 163 10.03 -2.48 -3.52
C GLU A 163 10.27 -1.34 -4.51
N ALA A 164 9.19 -0.64 -4.90
CA ALA A 164 9.26 0.49 -5.82
C ALA A 164 9.98 1.71 -5.20
N GLU A 165 9.75 2.02 -3.92
CA GLU A 165 10.41 3.12 -3.21
C GLU A 165 11.92 2.87 -3.07
N VAL A 166 12.35 1.65 -2.73
CA VAL A 166 13.75 1.27 -2.63
C VAL A 166 14.43 1.40 -3.99
N ALA A 167 13.81 0.87 -5.06
CA ALA A 167 14.36 0.95 -6.40
C ALA A 167 14.46 2.40 -6.89
N THR A 168 13.43 3.22 -6.65
CA THR A 168 13.43 4.64 -7.00
C THR A 168 14.52 5.40 -6.25
N ALA A 169 14.64 5.19 -4.94
CA ALA A 169 15.67 5.83 -4.13
C ALA A 169 17.08 5.42 -4.57
N TYR A 170 17.26 4.16 -4.97
CA TYR A 170 18.55 3.66 -5.48
C TYR A 170 18.94 4.34 -6.80
N PHE A 171 18.05 4.41 -7.79
CA PHE A 171 18.37 5.07 -9.07
C PHE A 171 18.53 6.58 -8.90
N THR A 172 17.78 7.21 -8.00
CA THR A 172 17.99 8.61 -7.63
C THR A 172 19.37 8.83 -6.96
N LEU A 173 19.80 7.91 -6.11
CA LEU A 173 21.14 7.94 -5.51
C LEU A 173 22.23 7.89 -6.59
N LEU A 174 22.08 6.99 -7.56
CA LEU A 174 23.02 6.86 -8.66
C LEU A 174 23.08 8.14 -9.52
N GLN A 175 21.93 8.75 -9.82
CA GLN A 175 21.85 10.05 -10.49
C GLN A 175 22.64 11.12 -9.72
N TYR A 176 22.38 11.32 -8.43
CA TYR A 176 23.08 12.33 -7.65
C TYR A 176 24.60 12.09 -7.56
N ARG A 177 25.04 10.84 -7.56
CA ARG A 177 26.46 10.52 -7.64
C ARG A 177 27.08 10.92 -8.98
N GLN A 178 26.36 10.74 -10.09
CA GLN A 178 26.81 11.21 -11.41
C GLN A 178 26.81 12.74 -11.49
N ASP A 179 25.76 13.39 -11.02
CA ASP A 179 25.70 14.86 -10.95
C ASP A 179 26.85 15.43 -10.13
N LEU A 180 27.18 14.82 -9.00
CA LEU A 180 28.35 15.19 -8.18
C LEU A 180 29.67 15.00 -8.95
N ALA A 181 29.82 13.89 -9.67
CA ALA A 181 31.02 13.61 -10.47
C ALA A 181 31.19 14.65 -11.61
N ILE A 182 30.11 14.99 -12.30
CA ILE A 182 30.07 16.03 -13.33
C ILE A 182 30.45 17.38 -12.72
N SER A 183 29.87 17.75 -11.58
CA SER A 183 30.14 19.04 -10.90
C SER A 183 31.59 19.15 -10.44
N ARG A 184 32.16 18.09 -9.86
CA ARG A 184 33.57 18.06 -9.46
C ARG A 184 34.50 18.18 -10.65
N ARG A 185 34.25 17.43 -11.75
CA ARG A 185 35.04 17.53 -12.96
C ARG A 185 34.94 18.93 -13.60
N SER A 186 33.72 19.45 -13.68
CA SER A 186 33.48 20.81 -14.21
C SER A 186 34.18 21.88 -13.35
N SER A 187 34.10 21.78 -12.03
CA SER A 187 34.81 22.69 -11.10
C SER A 187 36.32 22.68 -11.32
N GLN A 188 36.91 21.50 -11.50
CA GLN A 188 38.35 21.40 -11.77
C GLN A 188 38.73 22.10 -13.09
N LEU A 189 38.04 21.81 -14.20
CA LEU A 189 38.30 22.43 -15.50
C LEU A 189 38.13 23.93 -15.46
N ARG A 190 37.07 24.43 -14.78
CA ARG A 190 36.82 25.87 -14.63
C ARG A 190 37.83 26.55 -13.74
N ARG A 191 38.41 25.87 -12.74
CA ARG A 191 39.51 26.42 -11.92
C ARG A 191 40.78 26.59 -12.74
N GLU A 192 41.11 25.65 -13.62
CA GLU A 192 42.23 25.78 -14.56
C GLU A 192 41.98 26.96 -15.51
N MET A 193 40.75 27.13 -15.97
CA MET A 193 40.37 28.28 -16.81
C MET A 193 40.50 29.61 -16.06
N VAL A 194 40.05 29.71 -14.82
CA VAL A 194 40.22 30.93 -13.99
C VAL A 194 41.71 31.27 -13.86
N THR A 195 42.57 30.29 -13.61
CA THR A 195 44.01 30.49 -13.51
C THR A 195 44.61 31.04 -14.81
N LEU A 196 44.18 30.52 -15.96
CA LEU A 196 44.60 31.00 -17.28
C LEU A 196 44.15 32.47 -17.51
N ILE A 197 42.87 32.76 -17.28
CA ILE A 197 42.30 34.10 -17.50
C ILE A 197 42.88 35.12 -16.52
N ASP A 198 43.14 34.73 -15.28
CA ASP A 198 43.81 35.60 -14.28
C ASP A 198 45.25 35.97 -14.76
N SER A 199 45.98 34.99 -15.30
CA SER A 199 47.28 35.24 -15.90
C SER A 199 47.19 36.22 -17.09
N LEU A 200 46.24 36.00 -18.01
CA LEU A 200 46.03 36.90 -19.16
C LEU A 200 45.61 38.28 -18.73
N TYR A 201 44.80 38.43 -17.69
CA TYR A 201 44.40 39.71 -17.11
C TYR A 201 45.63 40.45 -16.56
N ASN A 202 46.46 39.79 -15.79
CA ASN A 202 47.66 40.41 -15.20
C ASN A 202 48.68 40.88 -16.27
N TYR A 203 48.69 40.25 -17.45
CA TYR A 203 49.50 40.68 -18.59
C TYR A 203 48.79 41.66 -19.54
N GLY A 204 47.52 42.06 -19.22
CA GLY A 204 46.73 43.00 -20.02
C GLY A 204 46.09 42.43 -21.29
N TYR A 205 46.06 41.10 -21.43
CA TYR A 205 45.45 40.40 -22.57
C TYR A 205 43.97 39.98 -22.34
N ALA A 206 43.48 40.08 -21.13
CA ALA A 206 42.06 39.84 -20.81
C ALA A 206 41.46 40.98 -20.00
N SER A 207 40.14 41.17 -20.08
CA SER A 207 39.42 42.15 -19.30
C SER A 207 39.08 41.63 -17.89
N GLY A 208 38.89 42.55 -16.90
CA GLY A 208 38.34 42.14 -15.59
C GLY A 208 36.98 41.48 -15.67
N VAL A 209 36.16 41.83 -16.68
CA VAL A 209 34.87 41.17 -16.94
C VAL A 209 35.06 39.70 -17.28
N ASN A 210 36.03 39.35 -18.12
CA ASN A 210 36.33 37.96 -18.49
C ASN A 210 36.76 37.14 -17.25
N LEU A 211 37.55 37.75 -16.35
CA LEU A 211 37.98 37.09 -15.12
C LEU A 211 36.79 36.83 -14.17
N ASP A 212 35.93 37.82 -13.99
CA ASP A 212 34.76 37.68 -13.12
C ASP A 212 33.73 36.73 -13.71
N GLN A 213 33.57 36.64 -15.03
CA GLN A 213 32.78 35.63 -15.71
C GLN A 213 33.35 34.23 -15.49
N ALA A 214 34.67 34.04 -15.60
CA ALA A 214 35.32 32.77 -15.33
C ALA A 214 35.10 32.30 -13.87
N ARG A 215 35.28 33.23 -12.91
CA ARG A 215 35.02 32.98 -11.49
C ARG A 215 33.56 32.64 -11.21
N SER A 216 32.63 33.34 -11.86
CA SER A 216 31.16 33.04 -11.73
C SER A 216 30.83 31.60 -12.17
N LEU A 217 31.38 31.12 -13.29
CA LEU A 217 31.20 29.73 -13.73
C LEU A 217 31.81 28.74 -12.75
N LEU A 218 33.01 29.03 -12.21
CA LEU A 218 33.63 28.17 -11.21
C LEU A 218 32.76 28.07 -9.95
N TYR A 219 32.35 29.21 -9.40
CA TYR A 219 31.52 29.23 -8.20
C TYR A 219 30.16 28.50 -8.38
N THR A 220 29.59 28.57 -9.58
CA THR A 220 28.37 27.78 -9.90
C THR A 220 28.62 26.26 -9.74
N ALA A 221 29.68 25.76 -10.35
CA ALA A 221 30.00 24.33 -10.24
C ALA A 221 30.43 23.91 -8.81
N GLU A 222 31.13 24.80 -8.09
CA GLU A 222 31.50 24.58 -6.69
C GLU A 222 30.30 24.61 -5.75
N ALA A 223 29.28 25.43 -6.03
CA ALA A 223 28.03 25.49 -5.25
C ALA A 223 27.19 24.22 -5.42
N ASP A 224 27.23 23.57 -6.59
CA ASP A 224 26.52 22.33 -6.87
C ASP A 224 27.12 21.13 -6.11
N ILE A 225 28.41 21.15 -5.76
CA ILE A 225 29.05 20.06 -5.02
C ILE A 225 28.38 19.80 -3.66
N PRO A 226 28.28 20.76 -2.73
CA PRO A 226 27.62 20.53 -1.44
C PRO A 226 26.11 20.28 -1.60
N LEU A 227 25.47 20.76 -2.67
CA LEU A 227 24.08 20.46 -2.98
C LEU A 227 23.90 18.95 -3.21
N TYR A 228 24.71 18.35 -4.10
CA TYR A 228 24.62 16.92 -4.39
C TYR A 228 25.16 16.04 -3.26
N GLU A 229 26.20 16.46 -2.53
CA GLU A 229 26.65 15.76 -1.32
C GLU A 229 25.52 15.66 -0.27
N LYS A 230 24.78 16.75 -0.05
CA LYS A 230 23.57 16.75 0.79
C LYS A 230 22.49 15.82 0.25
N ALA A 231 22.19 15.89 -1.05
CA ALA A 231 21.15 15.04 -1.66
C ALA A 231 21.50 13.56 -1.55
N ILE A 232 22.76 13.17 -1.77
CA ILE A 232 23.27 11.82 -1.57
C ILE A 232 23.07 11.37 -0.12
N ALA A 233 23.49 12.21 0.84
CA ALA A 233 23.35 11.89 2.27
C ALA A 233 21.88 11.70 2.67
N GLN A 234 20.98 12.56 2.22
CA GLN A 234 19.56 12.45 2.48
C GLN A 234 18.95 11.19 1.87
N THR A 235 19.34 10.83 0.65
CA THR A 235 18.86 9.60 -0.01
C THR A 235 19.36 8.35 0.69
N LEU A 236 20.61 8.34 1.17
CA LEU A 236 21.15 7.25 1.99
C LEU A 236 20.41 7.09 3.32
N LEU A 237 20.06 8.20 3.99
CA LEU A 237 19.24 8.17 5.21
C LEU A 237 17.83 7.63 4.95
N SER A 238 17.24 8.00 3.81
CA SER A 238 15.94 7.46 3.37
C SER A 238 16.04 5.94 3.12
N LEU A 239 17.07 5.49 2.41
CA LEU A 239 17.32 4.05 2.20
C LEU A 239 17.52 3.31 3.53
N ALA A 240 18.27 3.86 4.49
CA ALA A 240 18.43 3.27 5.81
C ALA A 240 17.07 3.04 6.50
N THR A 241 16.18 4.03 6.44
CA THR A 241 14.82 3.91 6.99
C THR A 241 14.01 2.84 6.28
N LEU A 242 14.09 2.76 4.94
CA LEU A 242 13.40 1.74 4.15
C LEU A 242 13.93 0.33 4.45
N MET A 243 15.22 0.19 4.78
CA MET A 243 15.82 -1.07 5.22
C MET A 243 15.45 -1.44 6.66
N GLY A 244 14.86 -0.53 7.45
CA GLY A 244 14.64 -0.73 8.89
C GLY A 244 15.92 -0.69 9.71
N ASP A 245 16.98 -0.11 9.15
CA ASP A 245 18.29 0.02 9.78
C ASP A 245 18.47 1.40 10.46
N THR A 246 19.39 1.47 11.41
CA THR A 246 19.89 2.79 11.85
C THR A 246 20.82 3.36 10.79
N PRO A 247 20.93 4.70 10.68
CA PRO A 247 21.86 5.34 9.75
C PRO A 247 23.30 4.81 9.87
N GLU A 248 23.78 4.59 11.10
CA GLU A 248 25.12 4.06 11.37
C GLU A 248 25.29 2.64 10.81
N THR A 249 24.36 1.74 11.10
CA THR A 249 24.41 0.35 10.61
C THR A 249 24.40 0.30 9.10
N PHE A 250 23.53 1.10 8.47
CA PHE A 250 23.40 1.14 7.02
C PHE A 250 24.66 1.67 6.33
N MET A 251 25.26 2.75 6.86
CA MET A 251 26.50 3.32 6.31
C MET A 251 27.68 2.35 6.42
N ASN A 252 27.75 1.52 7.46
CA ASN A 252 28.80 0.52 7.64
C ASN A 252 28.70 -0.65 6.64
N ILE A 253 27.49 -0.93 6.11
CA ILE A 253 27.30 -1.98 5.09
C ILE A 253 27.90 -1.55 3.76
N GLY A 254 27.92 -0.25 3.49
CA GLY A 254 28.40 0.34 2.24
C GLY A 254 27.52 -0.03 1.04
N ILE A 255 27.08 0.96 0.29
CA ILE A 255 26.58 0.74 -1.07
C ILE A 255 27.81 0.84 -1.95
N GLU A 256 28.28 -0.30 -2.45
CA GLU A 256 29.37 -0.32 -3.46
C GLU A 256 29.03 0.64 -4.58
N GLU A 257 30.04 1.38 -5.06
CA GLU A 257 29.85 2.23 -6.23
C GLU A 257 29.57 1.33 -7.43
N SER A 258 28.28 1.18 -7.73
CA SER A 258 27.87 0.50 -8.95
C SER A 258 28.08 1.44 -10.12
N ASN A 259 28.92 1.04 -11.06
CA ASN A 259 29.07 1.74 -12.33
C ASN A 259 27.90 1.46 -13.29
N ALA A 260 26.79 0.95 -12.80
CA ALA A 260 25.70 0.37 -13.60
C ALA A 260 24.98 1.38 -14.52
N ILE A 261 24.99 2.66 -14.20
CA ILE A 261 24.31 3.67 -15.06
C ILE A 261 25.21 4.15 -16.21
N THR A 262 26.54 3.98 -16.10
CA THR A 262 27.49 4.78 -16.90
C THR A 262 27.59 4.41 -18.35
N ASN A 263 27.16 3.26 -18.85
CA ASN A 263 27.46 2.91 -20.25
C ASN A 263 26.45 2.06 -21.04
N SER A 264 25.31 1.68 -20.48
CA SER A 264 24.43 0.79 -21.23
C SER A 264 22.95 1.03 -20.88
N TYR A 265 22.39 2.12 -21.41
CA TYR A 265 20.95 2.16 -21.54
C TYR A 265 20.53 1.06 -22.53
N HIS A 266 20.05 -0.05 -22.01
CA HIS A 266 19.34 -1.06 -22.79
C HIS A 266 17.85 -0.90 -22.52
N PRO A 267 17.00 -0.77 -23.55
CA PRO A 267 15.57 -0.80 -23.37
C PRO A 267 15.19 -2.16 -22.76
N PHE A 268 14.50 -2.11 -21.61
CA PHE A 268 13.96 -3.33 -21.00
C PHE A 268 12.70 -3.75 -21.75
N GLU A 269 12.63 -5.04 -22.09
CA GLU A 269 11.42 -5.62 -22.66
C GLU A 269 10.52 -6.08 -21.49
N ILE A 270 9.41 -5.38 -21.32
CA ILE A 270 8.39 -5.74 -20.33
C ILE A 270 7.15 -6.20 -21.09
N ALA A 271 6.68 -7.40 -20.77
CA ALA A 271 5.39 -7.85 -21.22
C ALA A 271 4.29 -7.21 -20.38
N ILE A 272 3.43 -6.44 -21.01
CA ILE A 272 2.38 -5.66 -20.34
C ILE A 272 1.10 -6.46 -20.08
N GLY A 273 0.94 -7.64 -20.69
CA GLY A 273 -0.27 -8.45 -20.58
C GLY A 273 -1.49 -7.77 -21.21
N VAL A 274 -2.67 -8.14 -20.75
CA VAL A 274 -3.95 -7.55 -21.16
C VAL A 274 -4.58 -6.73 -20.04
N PRO A 275 -5.40 -5.70 -20.36
CA PRO A 275 -5.99 -4.82 -19.35
C PRO A 275 -6.81 -5.53 -18.27
N SER A 276 -7.45 -6.67 -18.59
CA SER A 276 -8.20 -7.47 -17.63
C SER A 276 -7.33 -8.11 -16.51
N ASP A 277 -6.03 -8.31 -16.75
CA ASP A 277 -5.10 -8.91 -15.78
C ASP A 277 -4.93 -8.03 -14.53
N VAL A 278 -5.04 -6.72 -14.71
CA VAL A 278 -4.98 -5.74 -13.61
C VAL A 278 -5.97 -6.03 -12.51
N LEU A 279 -7.16 -6.56 -12.85
CA LEU A 279 -8.21 -6.93 -11.88
C LEU A 279 -7.75 -7.95 -10.84
N HIS A 280 -6.85 -8.84 -11.22
CA HIS A 280 -6.42 -9.96 -10.36
C HIS A 280 -5.01 -9.79 -9.80
N ARG A 281 -4.23 -8.87 -10.35
CA ARG A 281 -2.83 -8.68 -9.98
C ARG A 281 -2.60 -7.46 -9.10
N ARG A 282 -3.37 -6.38 -9.27
CA ARG A 282 -3.18 -5.16 -8.48
C ARG A 282 -3.73 -5.29 -7.07
N PRO A 283 -2.89 -5.04 -6.06
CA PRO A 283 -3.29 -5.14 -4.66
C PRO A 283 -4.40 -4.17 -4.25
N ASP A 284 -4.41 -2.95 -4.78
CA ASP A 284 -5.41 -1.94 -4.50
C ASP A 284 -6.80 -2.31 -5.05
N VAL A 285 -6.87 -2.80 -6.29
CA VAL A 285 -8.10 -3.27 -6.93
C VAL A 285 -8.68 -4.46 -6.16
N MET A 286 -7.82 -5.41 -5.79
CA MET A 286 -8.25 -6.59 -5.02
C MET A 286 -8.66 -6.24 -3.59
N ALA A 287 -8.00 -5.27 -2.96
CA ALA A 287 -8.42 -4.75 -1.65
C ALA A 287 -9.81 -4.10 -1.73
N ALA A 288 -10.07 -3.27 -2.75
CA ALA A 288 -11.39 -2.68 -3.00
C ALA A 288 -12.47 -3.77 -3.24
N TYR A 289 -12.13 -4.83 -4.00
CA TYR A 289 -13.03 -5.99 -4.19
C TYR A 289 -13.38 -6.66 -2.86
N TYR A 290 -12.41 -6.90 -1.96
CA TYR A 290 -12.71 -7.52 -0.67
C TYR A 290 -13.44 -6.59 0.29
N THR A 291 -13.27 -5.26 0.18
CA THR A 291 -14.10 -4.26 0.88
C THR A 291 -15.56 -4.34 0.42
N LEU A 292 -15.79 -4.49 -0.88
CA LEU A 292 -17.11 -4.74 -1.44
C LEU A 292 -17.73 -6.03 -0.89
N GLN A 293 -16.95 -7.11 -0.78
CA GLN A 293 -17.38 -8.38 -0.19
C GLN A 293 -17.77 -8.24 1.30
N GLN A 294 -17.03 -7.43 2.07
CA GLN A 294 -17.36 -7.13 3.46
C GLN A 294 -18.68 -6.37 3.57
N SER A 295 -18.89 -5.34 2.77
CA SER A 295 -20.14 -4.57 2.76
C SER A 295 -21.33 -5.42 2.33
N ALA A 296 -21.16 -6.35 1.38
CA ALA A 296 -22.18 -7.32 1.01
C ALA A 296 -22.58 -8.22 2.21
N ALA A 297 -21.59 -8.65 3.00
CA ALA A 297 -21.84 -9.40 4.23
C ALA A 297 -22.57 -8.55 5.29
N THR A 298 -22.24 -7.28 5.41
CA THR A 298 -22.90 -6.33 6.32
C THR A 298 -24.37 -6.13 5.96
N VAL A 299 -24.73 -6.05 4.67
CA VAL A 299 -26.14 -6.03 4.23
C VAL A 299 -26.86 -7.29 4.70
N GLY A 300 -26.21 -8.47 4.58
CA GLY A 300 -26.76 -9.73 5.05
C GLY A 300 -26.99 -9.76 6.55
N LEU A 301 -26.04 -9.23 7.31
CA LEU A 301 -26.13 -9.11 8.76
C LEU A 301 -27.27 -8.15 9.17
N ALA A 302 -27.37 -6.97 8.57
CA ALA A 302 -28.45 -6.00 8.83
C ALA A 302 -29.83 -6.56 8.51
N ARG A 303 -29.94 -7.39 7.45
CA ARG A 303 -31.17 -8.09 7.10
C ARG A 303 -31.52 -9.16 8.13
N SER A 304 -30.53 -9.96 8.60
CA SER A 304 -30.78 -11.00 9.61
C SER A 304 -31.26 -10.42 10.94
N ALA A 305 -30.87 -9.20 11.30
CA ALA A 305 -31.35 -8.52 12.50
C ALA A 305 -32.88 -8.23 12.53
N ARG A 306 -33.55 -8.40 11.39
CA ARG A 306 -35.02 -8.27 11.27
C ARG A 306 -35.76 -9.60 11.49
N LEU A 307 -35.02 -10.69 11.60
CA LEU A 307 -35.55 -12.03 11.75
C LEU A 307 -35.57 -12.45 13.24
N PRO A 308 -36.30 -13.50 13.62
CA PRO A 308 -36.32 -13.96 15.00
C PRO A 308 -34.91 -14.42 15.45
N SER A 309 -34.62 -14.20 16.75
CA SER A 309 -33.48 -14.82 17.42
C SER A 309 -33.96 -15.88 18.41
N VAL A 310 -33.26 -16.97 18.54
CA VAL A 310 -33.50 -18.04 19.48
C VAL A 310 -32.32 -18.20 20.39
N THR A 311 -32.55 -18.01 21.70
CA THR A 311 -31.50 -18.14 22.71
C THR A 311 -31.87 -19.26 23.67
N ILE A 312 -30.92 -20.18 23.91
CA ILE A 312 -31.01 -21.22 24.94
C ILE A 312 -30.06 -20.83 26.07
N SER A 313 -30.58 -20.80 27.30
CA SER A 313 -29.79 -20.57 28.51
C SER A 313 -29.97 -21.73 29.49
N VAL A 314 -28.90 -22.14 30.11
CA VAL A 314 -28.87 -23.15 31.16
C VAL A 314 -28.06 -22.57 32.32
N SER A 315 -28.60 -22.60 33.52
CA SER A 315 -27.87 -22.26 34.71
C SER A 315 -28.01 -23.38 35.74
N ALA A 316 -26.97 -23.66 36.50
CA ALA A 316 -27.00 -24.62 37.58
C ALA A 316 -26.02 -24.18 38.68
N GLY A 317 -26.49 -24.18 39.92
CA GLY A 317 -25.62 -23.76 41.02
C GLY A 317 -26.34 -23.69 42.33
N SER A 318 -25.92 -22.81 43.25
CA SER A 318 -26.56 -22.63 44.55
C SER A 318 -27.13 -21.22 44.68
N ALA A 319 -28.35 -21.17 45.23
CA ALA A 319 -29.07 -19.92 45.52
C ALA A 319 -29.77 -20.05 46.91
N THR A 320 -29.30 -19.29 47.90
CA THR A 320 -29.78 -19.42 49.27
C THR A 320 -29.97 -18.04 49.95
N GLY A 321 -30.82 -18.00 50.98
CA GLY A 321 -30.98 -16.82 51.81
C GLY A 321 -29.90 -16.64 52.92
N LYS A 322 -29.04 -17.60 53.10
CA LYS A 322 -27.98 -17.59 54.13
C LYS A 322 -26.65 -18.03 53.56
N ILE A 323 -25.61 -17.26 53.78
CA ILE A 323 -24.29 -17.54 53.25
C ILE A 323 -23.73 -18.91 53.66
N ARG A 324 -24.05 -19.37 54.87
CA ARG A 324 -23.60 -20.68 55.40
C ARG A 324 -24.18 -21.87 54.67
N GLN A 325 -25.34 -21.69 53.97
CA GLN A 325 -26.02 -22.75 53.20
C GLN A 325 -25.60 -22.77 51.73
N LEU A 326 -24.73 -21.88 51.31
CA LEU A 326 -24.33 -21.72 49.92
C LEU A 326 -23.71 -22.98 49.29
N PHE A 327 -23.13 -23.83 50.15
CA PHE A 327 -22.48 -25.09 49.72
C PHE A 327 -23.27 -26.33 50.19
N ASP A 328 -24.43 -26.13 50.81
CA ASP A 328 -25.31 -27.25 51.24
C ASP A 328 -26.13 -27.75 50.07
N SER A 329 -26.47 -29.03 50.09
CA SER A 329 -27.28 -29.69 49.05
C SER A 329 -28.66 -29.13 48.90
N GLU A 330 -29.22 -28.48 49.92
CA GLU A 330 -30.57 -27.85 49.90
C GLU A 330 -30.62 -26.55 49.09
N GLY A 331 -29.50 -25.91 48.78
CA GLY A 331 -29.39 -24.68 48.00
C GLY A 331 -29.28 -24.87 46.49
N TRP A 332 -29.18 -26.10 46.01
CA TRP A 332 -29.00 -26.36 44.57
C TRP A 332 -30.24 -26.07 43.74
N VAL A 333 -30.00 -25.25 42.70
CA VAL A 333 -31.01 -24.88 41.69
C VAL A 333 -30.46 -25.15 40.30
N ALA A 334 -31.32 -25.55 39.38
CA ALA A 334 -30.97 -25.70 37.96
C ALA A 334 -32.16 -25.17 37.14
N ASP A 335 -31.83 -24.28 36.19
CA ASP A 335 -32.81 -23.70 35.29
C ASP A 335 -32.38 -23.88 33.84
N MET A 336 -33.37 -24.20 32.99
CA MET A 336 -33.18 -24.22 31.54
C MET A 336 -34.30 -23.41 30.91
N ALA A 337 -33.91 -22.43 30.07
CA ALA A 337 -34.84 -21.57 29.35
C ALA A 337 -34.48 -21.55 27.85
N ALA A 338 -35.54 -21.54 27.03
CA ALA A 338 -35.45 -21.26 25.62
C ALA A 338 -36.32 -20.06 25.29
N SER A 339 -35.75 -19.02 24.69
CA SER A 339 -36.50 -17.81 24.32
C SER A 339 -36.45 -17.59 22.81
N LEU A 340 -37.58 -17.19 22.23
CA LEU A 340 -37.71 -16.73 20.85
C LEU A 340 -38.08 -15.24 20.91
N MET A 341 -37.23 -14.39 20.33
CA MET A 341 -37.51 -12.95 20.26
C MET A 341 -37.61 -12.56 18.78
N GLN A 342 -38.76 -11.95 18.41
CA GLN A 342 -39.00 -11.37 17.09
C GLN A 342 -39.28 -9.89 17.24
N PRO A 343 -38.47 -8.99 16.64
CA PRO A 343 -38.81 -7.58 16.54
C PRO A 343 -40.08 -7.40 15.68
N ILE A 344 -41.18 -6.92 16.28
CA ILE A 344 -42.45 -6.71 15.57
C ILE A 344 -42.54 -5.28 15.07
N PHE A 345 -42.20 -4.32 15.91
CA PHE A 345 -42.30 -2.91 15.59
C PHE A 345 -41.20 -2.10 16.27
N ASN A 346 -40.44 -1.34 15.49
CA ASN A 346 -39.34 -0.48 15.93
C ASN A 346 -39.27 0.83 15.13
N PHE A 347 -40.44 1.39 14.77
CA PHE A 347 -40.54 2.62 13.96
C PHE A 347 -39.71 2.59 12.65
N GLY A 348 -39.52 1.39 12.10
CA GLY A 348 -38.78 1.19 10.84
C GLY A 348 -37.25 1.20 10.97
N GLY A 349 -36.70 1.30 12.19
CA GLY A 349 -35.25 1.39 12.43
C GLY A 349 -34.45 0.27 11.79
N LEU A 350 -34.84 -1.01 11.99
CA LEU A 350 -34.15 -2.16 11.37
C LEU A 350 -34.20 -2.16 9.82
N ARG A 351 -35.36 -1.72 9.25
CA ARG A 351 -35.46 -1.58 7.78
C ARG A 351 -34.56 -0.47 7.26
N ARG A 352 -34.50 0.66 7.94
CA ARG A 352 -33.60 1.75 7.56
C ARG A 352 -32.14 1.39 7.74
N GLY A 353 -31.81 0.59 8.77
CA GLY A 353 -30.47 0.04 8.94
C GLY A 353 -30.05 -0.88 7.78
N GLU A 354 -30.95 -1.75 7.27
CA GLU A 354 -30.66 -2.54 6.06
C GLU A 354 -30.47 -1.65 4.83
N LEU A 355 -31.32 -0.62 4.64
CA LEU A 355 -31.17 0.31 3.52
C LEU A 355 -29.85 1.08 3.61
N ALA A 356 -29.48 1.58 4.80
CA ALA A 356 -28.19 2.25 5.00
C ALA A 356 -27.01 1.31 4.66
N ALA A 357 -27.06 0.05 5.07
CA ALA A 357 -26.05 -0.94 4.70
C ALA A 357 -25.99 -1.19 3.18
N ARG A 358 -27.13 -1.12 2.47
CA ARG A 358 -27.17 -1.21 1.00
C ARG A 358 -26.52 0.00 0.33
N GLU A 359 -26.71 1.20 0.86
CA GLU A 359 -26.03 2.40 0.33
C GLU A 359 -24.52 2.32 0.57
N VAL A 360 -24.05 1.81 1.71
CA VAL A 360 -22.63 1.54 1.94
C VAL A 360 -22.08 0.49 0.94
N TYR A 361 -22.87 -0.53 0.63
CA TYR A 361 -22.52 -1.47 -0.44
C TYR A 361 -22.38 -0.78 -1.81
N MET A 362 -23.32 0.11 -2.16
CA MET A 362 -23.25 0.87 -3.43
C MET A 362 -22.02 1.79 -3.47
N GLN A 363 -21.67 2.46 -2.36
CA GLN A 363 -20.45 3.26 -2.26
C GLN A 363 -19.19 2.40 -2.54
N ASN A 364 -19.10 1.22 -1.92
CA ASN A 364 -17.97 0.32 -2.14
C ASN A 364 -17.97 -0.32 -3.54
N LEU A 365 -19.16 -0.48 -4.16
CA LEU A 365 -19.28 -0.92 -5.54
C LEU A 365 -18.64 0.11 -6.49
N PHE A 366 -19.03 1.38 -6.33
CA PHE A 366 -18.47 2.47 -7.14
C PHE A 366 -16.98 2.69 -6.86
N ALA A 367 -16.54 2.53 -5.61
CA ALA A 367 -15.12 2.60 -5.26
C ALA A 367 -14.30 1.48 -5.93
N TYR A 368 -14.83 0.26 -6.02
CA TYR A 368 -14.20 -0.83 -6.76
C TYR A 368 -14.15 -0.56 -8.27
N GLU A 369 -15.23 -0.05 -8.87
CA GLU A 369 -15.25 0.34 -10.28
C GLU A 369 -14.25 1.46 -10.56
N GLN A 370 -14.17 2.45 -9.66
CA GLN A 370 -13.22 3.57 -9.77
C GLN A 370 -11.76 3.08 -9.66
N SER A 371 -11.46 2.19 -8.72
CA SER A 371 -10.11 1.66 -8.55
C SER A 371 -9.61 0.89 -9.79
N TYR A 372 -10.52 0.26 -10.53
CA TYR A 372 -10.19 -0.37 -11.81
C TYR A 372 -9.85 0.67 -12.90
N LEU A 373 -10.63 1.75 -13.00
CA LEU A 373 -10.37 2.81 -13.98
C LEU A 373 -9.04 3.52 -13.68
N GLU A 374 -8.75 3.78 -12.41
CA GLU A 374 -7.48 4.35 -11.96
C GLU A 374 -6.31 3.42 -12.31
N ALA A 375 -6.48 2.12 -12.08
CA ALA A 375 -5.48 1.14 -12.43
C ALA A 375 -5.15 1.09 -13.93
N LEU A 376 -6.16 1.17 -14.80
CA LEU A 376 -5.94 1.29 -16.25
C LEU A 376 -5.22 2.58 -16.62
N SER A 377 -5.64 3.70 -16.04
CA SER A 377 -5.00 5.01 -16.25
C SER A 377 -3.53 5.03 -15.83
N ASP A 378 -3.19 4.37 -14.71
CA ASP A 378 -1.81 4.27 -14.23
C ASP A 378 -0.92 3.51 -15.22
N VAL A 379 -1.41 2.38 -15.77
CA VAL A 379 -0.66 1.62 -16.78
C VAL A 379 -0.47 2.44 -18.05
N GLU A 380 -1.54 3.03 -18.58
CA GLU A 380 -1.46 3.88 -19.78
C GLU A 380 -0.51 5.06 -19.58
N SER A 381 -0.57 5.72 -18.43
CA SER A 381 0.33 6.83 -18.09
C SER A 381 1.79 6.39 -18.02
N ALA A 382 2.07 5.20 -17.46
CA ALA A 382 3.42 4.66 -17.39
C ALA A 382 3.95 4.29 -18.79
N LEU A 383 3.10 3.74 -19.68
CA LEU A 383 3.46 3.42 -21.08
C LEU A 383 3.83 4.68 -21.86
N VAL A 384 3.02 5.74 -21.74
CA VAL A 384 3.30 7.04 -22.36
C VAL A 384 4.60 7.61 -21.82
N ALA A 385 4.82 7.57 -20.50
CA ALA A 385 6.03 8.10 -19.87
C ALA A 385 7.30 7.37 -20.37
N ILE A 386 7.26 6.04 -20.51
CA ILE A 386 8.39 5.26 -21.04
C ILE A 386 8.67 5.62 -22.49
N THR A 387 7.64 5.66 -23.34
CA THR A 387 7.83 5.94 -24.76
C THR A 387 8.37 7.34 -24.99
N SER A 388 7.78 8.35 -24.32
CA SER A 388 8.21 9.74 -24.44
C SER A 388 9.62 9.95 -23.88
N SER A 389 9.94 9.40 -22.70
CA SER A 389 11.26 9.56 -22.10
C SER A 389 12.36 8.84 -22.88
N ARG A 390 12.04 7.74 -23.58
CA ARG A 390 13.00 7.05 -24.48
C ARG A 390 13.38 7.94 -25.65
N GLU A 391 12.41 8.60 -26.29
CA GLU A 391 12.68 9.50 -27.40
C GLU A 391 13.46 10.73 -26.93
N GLU A 392 13.06 11.32 -25.81
CA GLU A 392 13.75 12.47 -25.19
C GLU A 392 15.20 12.13 -24.87
N LEU A 393 15.47 10.99 -24.27
CA LEU A 393 16.82 10.52 -23.93
C LEU A 393 17.72 10.41 -25.16
N LEU A 394 17.20 9.85 -26.27
CA LEU A 394 17.94 9.77 -27.54
C LEU A 394 18.31 11.16 -28.08
N ARG A 395 17.40 12.13 -27.99
CA ARG A 395 17.66 13.51 -28.44
C ARG A 395 18.70 14.20 -27.54
N TYR A 396 18.60 14.02 -26.21
CA TYR A 396 19.57 14.58 -25.27
C TYR A 396 20.95 13.95 -25.38
N ALA A 397 21.08 12.68 -25.69
CA ALA A 397 22.36 12.04 -25.98
C ALA A 397 23.08 12.73 -27.14
N GLY A 398 22.35 12.99 -28.24
CA GLY A 398 22.88 13.75 -29.37
C GLY A 398 23.20 15.20 -29.05
N LEU A 399 22.40 15.84 -28.17
CA LEU A 399 22.62 17.21 -27.72
C LEU A 399 23.89 17.33 -26.87
N VAL A 400 24.12 16.44 -25.90
CA VAL A 400 25.33 16.39 -25.07
C VAL A 400 26.56 16.21 -25.94
N GLU A 401 26.52 15.30 -26.92
CA GLU A 401 27.66 15.08 -27.83
C GLU A 401 27.94 16.33 -28.70
N SER A 402 26.90 17.00 -29.18
CA SER A 402 27.02 18.24 -29.95
C SER A 402 27.65 19.36 -29.10
N TYR A 403 27.18 19.57 -27.89
CA TYR A 403 27.75 20.59 -26.99
C TYR A 403 29.17 20.23 -26.53
N ARG A 404 29.50 18.96 -26.35
CA ARG A 404 30.86 18.52 -26.08
C ARG A 404 31.82 18.90 -27.24
N ASN A 405 31.40 18.66 -28.46
CA ASN A 405 32.15 19.01 -29.65
C ASN A 405 32.29 20.52 -29.83
N ILE A 406 31.21 21.31 -29.50
CA ILE A 406 31.25 22.77 -29.52
C ILE A 406 32.25 23.26 -28.48
N ALA A 407 32.18 22.80 -27.23
CA ALA A 407 33.07 23.22 -26.16
C ALA A 407 34.57 22.96 -26.50
N ILE A 408 34.88 21.76 -27.03
CA ILE A 408 36.23 21.44 -27.44
C ILE A 408 36.74 22.37 -28.57
N LYS A 409 35.92 22.58 -29.60
CA LYS A 409 36.30 23.42 -30.76
C LYS A 409 36.39 24.90 -30.37
N THR A 410 35.46 25.41 -29.62
CA THR A 410 35.45 26.81 -29.18
C THR A 410 36.65 27.11 -28.27
N TYR A 411 36.97 26.18 -27.36
CA TYR A 411 38.18 26.31 -26.53
C TYR A 411 39.48 26.34 -27.38
N ALA A 412 39.56 25.46 -28.41
CA ALA A 412 40.70 25.46 -29.31
C ALA A 412 40.82 26.79 -30.12
N LEU A 413 39.69 27.31 -30.60
CA LEU A 413 39.66 28.63 -31.31
C LEU A 413 40.08 29.77 -30.39
N TYR A 414 39.56 29.80 -29.16
CA TYR A 414 39.97 30.81 -28.18
C TYR A 414 41.45 30.79 -27.87
N ARG A 415 42.05 29.60 -27.66
CA ARG A 415 43.50 29.46 -27.46
C ARG A 415 44.36 30.00 -28.61
N ASN A 416 43.81 30.00 -29.81
CA ASN A 416 44.49 30.51 -31.01
C ASN A 416 44.11 31.95 -31.33
N GLY A 417 43.36 32.65 -30.46
CA GLY A 417 42.92 34.04 -30.65
C GLY A 417 41.87 34.26 -31.75
N LEU A 418 41.18 33.17 -32.16
CA LEU A 418 40.17 33.17 -33.25
C LEU A 418 38.73 33.22 -32.76
N SER A 419 38.47 33.23 -31.47
CA SER A 419 37.14 33.34 -30.83
C SER A 419 37.22 34.13 -29.53
N ASP A 420 36.13 34.75 -29.12
CA ASP A 420 36.02 35.44 -27.84
C ASP A 420 35.84 34.47 -26.68
N TYR A 421 36.23 34.91 -25.46
CA TYR A 421 36.01 34.14 -24.24
C TYR A 421 34.53 33.90 -23.94
N LEU A 422 33.65 34.81 -24.37
CA LEU A 422 32.20 34.63 -24.23
C LEU A 422 31.67 33.36 -24.89
N ASP A 423 32.22 33.02 -26.08
CA ASP A 423 31.85 31.81 -26.79
C ASP A 423 32.21 30.53 -25.98
N VAL A 424 33.36 30.56 -25.28
CA VAL A 424 33.79 29.47 -24.40
C VAL A 424 32.83 29.30 -23.21
N ILE A 425 32.44 30.44 -22.61
CA ILE A 425 31.48 30.48 -21.48
C ILE A 425 30.15 29.84 -21.88
N ASP A 426 29.58 30.24 -23.01
CA ASP A 426 28.29 29.77 -23.48
C ASP A 426 28.34 28.28 -23.84
N ALA A 427 29.45 27.83 -24.47
CA ALA A 427 29.66 26.41 -24.77
C ALA A 427 29.78 25.55 -23.51
N GLU A 428 30.59 25.97 -22.53
CA GLU A 428 30.77 25.28 -21.25
C GLU A 428 29.47 25.22 -20.41
N ARG A 429 28.71 26.32 -20.36
CA ARG A 429 27.42 26.40 -19.67
C ARG A 429 26.43 25.40 -20.29
N SER A 430 26.33 25.43 -21.63
CA SER A 430 25.42 24.57 -22.39
C SER A 430 25.76 23.08 -22.23
N LEU A 431 27.06 22.74 -22.29
CA LEU A 431 27.52 21.37 -22.04
C LEU A 431 27.19 20.90 -20.64
N TYR A 432 27.52 21.70 -19.61
CA TYR A 432 27.24 21.36 -18.21
C TYR A 432 25.76 21.11 -17.98
N SER A 433 24.91 22.05 -18.40
CA SER A 433 23.46 21.95 -18.23
C SER A 433 22.86 20.75 -18.98
N SER A 434 23.34 20.46 -20.21
CA SER A 434 22.86 19.31 -20.98
C SER A 434 23.30 17.97 -20.39
N GLN A 435 24.49 17.88 -19.78
CA GLN A 435 24.95 16.68 -19.07
C GLN A 435 24.09 16.40 -17.85
N MET A 436 23.81 17.42 -17.01
CA MET A 436 22.94 17.26 -15.84
C MET A 436 21.54 16.81 -16.23
N GLN A 437 20.96 17.40 -17.28
CA GLN A 437 19.66 17.00 -17.76
C GLN A 437 19.65 15.58 -18.33
N PHE A 438 20.72 15.17 -19.01
CA PHE A 438 20.85 13.80 -19.52
C PHE A 438 20.85 12.76 -18.39
N GLU A 439 21.62 12.99 -17.32
CA GLU A 439 21.66 12.07 -16.18
C GLU A 439 20.29 12.01 -15.45
N ASN A 440 19.60 13.15 -15.35
CA ASN A 440 18.22 13.19 -14.84
C ASN A 440 17.28 12.32 -15.69
N LEU A 441 17.35 12.44 -17.02
CA LEU A 441 16.51 11.65 -17.93
C LEU A 441 16.83 10.14 -17.88
N VAL A 442 18.11 9.78 -17.70
CA VAL A 442 18.52 8.38 -17.50
C VAL A 442 17.84 7.80 -16.24
N ALA A 443 17.94 8.51 -15.11
CA ALA A 443 17.31 8.07 -13.88
C ALA A 443 15.78 8.01 -14.01
N GLN A 444 15.16 9.04 -14.64
CA GLN A 444 13.73 9.09 -14.87
C GLN A 444 13.23 7.91 -15.73
N GLN A 445 14.03 7.47 -16.69
CA GLN A 445 13.70 6.29 -17.49
C GLN A 445 13.60 5.02 -16.63
N TYR A 446 14.55 4.79 -15.72
CA TYR A 446 14.46 3.67 -14.76
C TYR A 446 13.24 3.79 -13.85
N ILE A 447 12.95 5.01 -13.35
CA ILE A 447 11.79 5.29 -12.51
C ILE A 447 10.47 5.03 -13.28
N ASN A 448 10.41 5.37 -14.57
CA ASN A 448 9.24 5.08 -15.40
C ASN A 448 9.01 3.56 -15.55
N TYR A 449 10.06 2.76 -15.70
CA TYR A 449 9.94 1.30 -15.69
C TYR A 449 9.49 0.74 -14.33
N ILE A 450 9.99 1.29 -13.23
CA ILE A 450 9.54 0.93 -11.87
C ILE A 450 8.04 1.23 -11.71
N ASN A 451 7.59 2.40 -12.17
CA ASN A 451 6.19 2.79 -12.14
C ASN A 451 5.31 1.87 -13.00
N LEU A 452 5.78 1.43 -14.17
CA LEU A 452 5.07 0.46 -14.98
C LEU A 452 4.95 -0.89 -14.25
N CYS A 453 6.03 -1.40 -13.65
CA CYS A 453 5.99 -2.63 -12.86
C CYS A 453 5.00 -2.54 -11.70
N LYS A 454 4.99 -1.41 -11.00
CA LYS A 454 4.03 -1.11 -9.92
C LYS A 454 2.59 -1.06 -10.45
N ALA A 455 2.36 -0.38 -11.57
CA ALA A 455 1.03 -0.24 -12.20
C ALA A 455 0.48 -1.60 -12.68
N LEU A 456 1.35 -2.50 -13.13
CA LEU A 456 0.99 -3.88 -13.52
C LEU A 456 0.80 -4.81 -12.32
N GLY A 457 1.03 -4.35 -11.08
CA GLY A 457 0.86 -5.12 -9.85
C GLY A 457 2.09 -5.91 -9.40
N GLY A 458 3.28 -5.65 -9.94
CA GLY A 458 4.56 -6.20 -9.45
C GLY A 458 4.68 -7.73 -9.46
N GLY A 459 3.91 -8.44 -10.27
CA GLY A 459 3.93 -9.91 -10.30
C GLY A 459 3.24 -10.58 -9.10
N VAL A 460 2.46 -9.84 -8.35
CA VAL A 460 1.64 -10.38 -7.25
C VAL A 460 0.50 -11.23 -7.85
N GLY A 461 0.41 -12.49 -7.46
CA GLY A 461 -0.70 -13.36 -7.89
C GLY A 461 -0.33 -14.72 -8.46
N ASN A 462 0.93 -15.10 -8.43
CA ASN A 462 1.39 -16.46 -8.77
C ASN A 462 1.67 -17.28 -7.52
#